data_3bae82a7f5311b07aef9136daab8b37f
#
_entry.id   3bae82a7f5311b07aef9136daab8b37f
#
_cell.length_a   1.000
_cell.length_b   1.000
_cell.length_c   1.000
_cell.angle_alpha   90.00
_cell.angle_beta   90.00
_cell.angle_gamma   90.00
#
_symmetry.space_group_name_H-M   'P 1'
#
loop_
_entity.id
_entity.type
_entity.pdbx_description
1 polymer ?
#
loop_
_entity_poly.entity_id
_entity_poly.type
_entity_poly.pdbx_seq_one_letter_code
_entity_poly.pdbx_strand_id
1 'polypeptide(L)'
;MGYHIDRCFWLFIGFWLLAPSVFAAEGATEWNQTLVAARKEGIVVVGIPASTELRLAIGQKFKDKFGISIELLAARGPENVTRIITEYNAGVRYYDVLVAGGATPLSMIAVGAADDFNSYMILPEVKDPKNWWGGHIWEDNVSTKKHAYAFLCYTSETWWYNSSQAEPSEIRSFDDLLNPKWKGRIGLLDPRNPGSGQNTWSFLWKTKGEEYLTKLAQQDLLLNQNLRQLADGLAKGKLAFTLGLSHYTYEPFIKAGLPVKPVTRVREGAHANNGSGVITVIKNPPHPNAAKIFVNWLLGKEGQELYGKAMTQGTRRLDVSTAWLKASGSEGCKDVMSVDDYLRLETHLESSVKKIRAPAIALATKLLK
;
A
#
# COMPACT_ATOMS: atom_id res chain seq x y z
N MET A 1 28.03 82.88 7.63
CA MET A 1 28.37 81.98 6.54
C MET A 1 28.07 80.54 7.01
N GLY A 2 26.87 80.06 6.72
CA GLY A 2 26.43 78.71 7.12
C GLY A 2 25.99 78.03 5.85
N TYR A 3 26.60 76.88 5.61
CA TYR A 3 26.21 75.99 4.52
C TYR A 3 25.23 74.95 5.05
N HIS A 4 23.98 74.98 4.54
CA HIS A 4 23.01 73.93 4.66
C HIS A 4 23.35 72.82 3.64
N ILE A 5 23.49 71.59 4.11
CA ILE A 5 23.61 70.40 3.28
C ILE A 5 22.27 69.65 3.42
N ASP A 6 21.45 69.71 2.38
CA ASP A 6 20.22 68.91 2.25
C ASP A 6 20.58 67.44 1.96
N ARG A 7 20.24 66.55 2.88
CA ARG A 7 20.29 65.09 2.68
C ARG A 7 18.97 64.61 2.14
N CYS A 8 18.85 64.39 0.81
CA CYS A 8 17.80 63.65 0.20
C CYS A 8 17.90 62.18 0.62
N PHE A 9 16.97 61.72 1.46
CA PHE A 9 16.75 60.31 1.76
C PHE A 9 15.88 59.70 0.67
N TRP A 10 16.46 58.90 -0.23
CA TRP A 10 15.71 58.05 -1.16
C TRP A 10 15.22 56.82 -0.42
N LEU A 11 13.93 56.78 -0.10
CA LEU A 11 13.22 55.60 0.34
C LEU A 11 13.06 54.65 -0.86
N PHE A 12 13.92 53.63 -0.93
CA PHE A 12 13.66 52.46 -1.79
C PHE A 12 12.54 51.62 -1.15
N ILE A 13 11.29 51.85 -1.55
CA ILE A 13 10.19 50.94 -1.30
C ILE A 13 10.41 49.74 -2.23
N GLY A 14 11.03 48.69 -1.66
CA GLY A 14 11.11 47.37 -2.32
C GLY A 14 9.71 46.79 -2.47
N PHE A 15 9.15 46.93 -3.64
CA PHE A 15 7.95 46.21 -4.05
C PHE A 15 8.33 44.70 -4.16
N TRP A 16 8.18 43.96 -3.07
CA TRP A 16 8.13 42.52 -3.13
C TRP A 16 6.82 42.14 -3.81
N LEU A 17 6.84 42.04 -5.12
CA LEU A 17 5.83 41.36 -5.90
C LEU A 17 5.83 39.91 -5.44
N LEU A 18 4.86 39.55 -4.60
CA LEU A 18 4.40 38.19 -4.42
C LEU A 18 3.97 37.68 -5.81
N ALA A 19 4.86 37.07 -6.55
CA ALA A 19 4.52 36.26 -7.70
C ALA A 19 3.67 35.11 -7.20
N PRO A 20 2.33 35.09 -7.38
CA PRO A 20 1.58 33.87 -7.17
C PRO A 20 2.20 32.87 -8.14
N SER A 21 2.58 31.71 -7.62
CA SER A 21 3.39 30.75 -8.31
C SER A 21 2.81 30.45 -9.68
N VAL A 22 3.51 30.80 -10.73
CA VAL A 22 3.24 30.44 -12.14
C VAL A 22 2.90 28.95 -12.25
N PHE A 23 3.57 28.12 -11.48
CA PHE A 23 3.32 26.69 -11.34
C PHE A 23 1.90 26.30 -10.88
N ALA A 24 1.25 27.10 -10.02
CA ALA A 24 -0.13 26.81 -9.59
C ALA A 24 -1.14 27.12 -10.70
N ALA A 25 -0.89 28.17 -11.49
CA ALA A 25 -1.72 28.53 -12.62
C ALA A 25 -1.57 27.54 -13.79
N GLU A 26 -0.35 27.09 -14.07
CA GLU A 26 -0.07 26.08 -15.09
C GLU A 26 -0.71 24.72 -14.74
N GLY A 27 -0.59 24.28 -13.49
CA GLY A 27 -1.22 23.04 -13.01
C GLY A 27 -2.74 23.08 -13.10
N ALA A 28 -3.36 24.20 -12.80
CA ALA A 28 -4.81 24.37 -12.94
C ALA A 28 -5.27 24.33 -14.41
N THR A 29 -4.45 24.86 -15.32
CA THR A 29 -4.74 24.83 -16.77
C THR A 29 -4.59 23.41 -17.33
N GLU A 30 -3.51 22.68 -16.98
CA GLU A 30 -3.30 21.29 -17.37
C GLU A 30 -4.41 20.39 -16.83
N TRP A 31 -4.81 20.56 -15.57
CA TRP A 31 -5.91 19.83 -14.97
C TRP A 31 -7.22 20.01 -15.74
N ASN A 32 -7.61 21.26 -16.05
CA ASN A 32 -8.87 21.54 -16.73
C ASN A 32 -8.89 20.97 -18.16
N GLN A 33 -7.79 21.09 -18.89
CA GLN A 33 -7.65 20.50 -20.22
C GLN A 33 -7.73 18.97 -20.17
N THR A 34 -7.04 18.33 -19.21
CA THR A 34 -7.07 16.90 -18.98
C THR A 34 -8.49 16.44 -18.62
N LEU A 35 -9.21 17.17 -17.77
CA LEU A 35 -10.57 16.83 -17.38
C LEU A 35 -11.55 16.87 -18.57
N VAL A 36 -11.42 17.88 -19.44
CA VAL A 36 -12.22 17.95 -20.68
C VAL A 36 -11.93 16.76 -21.60
N ALA A 37 -10.66 16.40 -21.76
CA ALA A 37 -10.26 15.26 -22.58
C ALA A 37 -10.73 13.92 -21.94
N ALA A 38 -10.59 13.76 -20.64
CA ALA A 38 -11.05 12.59 -19.90
C ALA A 38 -12.57 12.36 -19.99
N ARG A 39 -13.35 13.45 -19.98
CA ARG A 39 -14.81 13.37 -20.19
C ARG A 39 -15.17 12.90 -21.59
N LYS A 40 -14.34 13.20 -22.61
CA LYS A 40 -14.52 12.65 -23.97
C LYS A 40 -14.16 11.17 -24.05
N GLU A 41 -13.16 10.73 -23.29
CA GLU A 41 -12.84 9.31 -23.13
C GLU A 41 -13.97 8.55 -22.40
N GLY A 42 -14.65 9.22 -21.47
CA GLY A 42 -15.90 8.78 -20.85
C GLY A 42 -15.78 7.70 -19.77
N ILE A 43 -14.64 6.99 -19.69
CA ILE A 43 -14.41 5.88 -18.76
C ILE A 43 -12.94 5.79 -18.32
N VAL A 44 -12.72 5.22 -17.14
CA VAL A 44 -11.41 4.70 -16.70
C VAL A 44 -11.58 3.26 -16.19
N VAL A 45 -10.68 2.36 -16.54
CA VAL A 45 -10.67 0.96 -16.12
C VAL A 45 -9.55 0.72 -15.11
N VAL A 46 -9.92 0.35 -13.88
CA VAL A 46 -8.98 0.26 -12.76
C VAL A 46 -9.01 -1.13 -12.14
N GLY A 47 -7.86 -1.81 -12.14
CA GLY A 47 -7.66 -3.00 -11.31
C GLY A 47 -7.51 -2.59 -9.84
N ILE A 48 -8.31 -3.18 -8.97
CA ILE A 48 -8.29 -2.89 -7.52
C ILE A 48 -8.20 -4.19 -6.71
N PRO A 49 -7.77 -4.12 -5.42
CA PRO A 49 -7.89 -5.25 -4.49
C PRO A 49 -9.33 -5.78 -4.41
N ALA A 50 -9.46 -7.07 -4.12
CA ALA A 50 -10.75 -7.75 -3.96
C ALA A 50 -11.47 -7.28 -2.68
N SER A 51 -11.98 -6.05 -2.68
CA SER A 51 -12.74 -5.43 -1.60
C SER A 51 -14.04 -4.83 -2.13
N THR A 52 -15.16 -5.30 -1.57
CA THR A 52 -16.50 -4.74 -1.85
C THR A 52 -16.61 -3.33 -1.31
N GLU A 53 -16.12 -3.09 -0.10
CA GLU A 53 -16.11 -1.80 0.59
C GLU A 53 -15.38 -0.74 -0.25
N LEU A 54 -14.19 -1.08 -0.76
CA LEU A 54 -13.43 -0.18 -1.62
C LEU A 54 -14.18 0.13 -2.92
N ARG A 55 -14.74 -0.89 -3.57
CA ARG A 55 -15.51 -0.72 -4.81
C ARG A 55 -16.69 0.23 -4.61
N LEU A 56 -17.41 0.10 -3.50
CA LEU A 56 -18.54 0.97 -3.17
C LEU A 56 -18.08 2.39 -2.81
N ALA A 57 -16.98 2.51 -2.05
CA ALA A 57 -16.49 3.80 -1.57
C ALA A 57 -16.00 4.71 -2.71
N ILE A 58 -15.29 4.17 -3.70
CA ILE A 58 -14.65 5.00 -4.73
C ILE A 58 -15.44 5.08 -6.05
N GLY A 59 -16.21 4.04 -6.41
CA GLY A 59 -16.87 3.95 -7.71
C GLY A 59 -17.83 5.10 -7.97
N GLN A 60 -18.85 5.24 -7.13
CA GLN A 60 -19.86 6.28 -7.30
C GLN A 60 -19.29 7.68 -7.06
N LYS A 61 -18.43 7.85 -6.05
CA LYS A 61 -17.82 9.15 -5.73
C LYS A 61 -17.01 9.73 -6.88
N PHE A 62 -16.23 8.89 -7.57
CA PHE A 62 -15.45 9.33 -8.72
C PHE A 62 -16.36 9.78 -9.87
N LYS A 63 -17.38 8.97 -10.20
CA LYS A 63 -18.33 9.28 -11.26
C LYS A 63 -19.11 10.57 -10.98
N ASP A 64 -19.64 10.74 -9.77
CA ASP A 64 -20.40 11.93 -9.38
C ASP A 64 -19.55 13.21 -9.46
N LYS A 65 -18.29 13.11 -9.08
CA LYS A 65 -17.37 14.25 -9.06
C LYS A 65 -16.93 14.71 -10.44
N PHE A 66 -16.61 13.76 -11.32
CA PHE A 66 -15.94 14.09 -12.59
C PHE A 66 -16.82 13.87 -13.83
N GLY A 67 -17.95 13.17 -13.72
CA GLY A 67 -18.79 12.79 -14.85
C GLY A 67 -18.14 11.75 -15.77
N ILE A 68 -17.14 11.01 -15.25
CA ILE A 68 -16.41 9.95 -15.96
C ILE A 68 -16.82 8.62 -15.35
N SER A 69 -17.20 7.65 -16.16
CA SER A 69 -17.50 6.29 -15.69
C SER A 69 -16.22 5.62 -15.17
N ILE A 70 -16.36 4.74 -14.17
CA ILE A 70 -15.24 3.96 -13.67
C ILE A 70 -15.63 2.49 -13.65
N GLU A 71 -14.83 1.64 -14.29
CA GLU A 71 -14.92 0.20 -14.20
C GLU A 71 -13.87 -0.31 -13.21
N LEU A 72 -14.33 -0.96 -12.13
CA LEU A 72 -13.48 -1.47 -11.06
C LEU A 72 -13.38 -2.99 -11.15
N LEU A 73 -12.22 -3.48 -11.57
CA LEU A 73 -11.90 -4.90 -11.69
C LEU A 73 -11.29 -5.39 -10.38
N ALA A 74 -12.16 -5.85 -9.49
CA ALA A 74 -11.77 -6.30 -8.15
C ALA A 74 -11.28 -7.75 -8.19
N ALA A 75 -9.95 -7.95 -8.02
CA ALA A 75 -9.30 -9.23 -7.95
C ALA A 75 -8.07 -9.18 -7.04
N ARG A 76 -7.46 -10.33 -6.76
CA ARG A 76 -6.16 -10.34 -6.07
C ARG A 76 -5.11 -9.68 -6.96
N GLY A 77 -4.17 -8.94 -6.36
CA GLY A 77 -3.13 -8.23 -7.12
C GLY A 77 -2.39 -9.10 -8.16
N PRO A 78 -1.91 -10.29 -7.80
CA PRO A 78 -1.26 -11.20 -8.75
C PRO A 78 -2.17 -11.65 -9.92
N GLU A 79 -3.46 -11.80 -9.69
CA GLU A 79 -4.44 -12.16 -10.74
C GLU A 79 -4.60 -11.02 -11.75
N ASN A 80 -4.78 -9.79 -11.26
CA ASN A 80 -4.82 -8.60 -12.11
C ASN A 80 -3.51 -8.44 -12.92
N VAL A 81 -2.35 -8.60 -12.27
CA VAL A 81 -1.04 -8.48 -12.94
C VAL A 81 -0.85 -9.55 -14.01
N THR A 82 -1.22 -10.80 -13.74
CA THR A 82 -1.13 -11.89 -14.72
C THR A 82 -1.99 -11.58 -15.95
N ARG A 83 -3.21 -11.09 -15.73
CA ARG A 83 -4.10 -10.68 -16.82
C ARG A 83 -3.51 -9.51 -17.62
N ILE A 84 -3.04 -8.46 -16.96
CA ILE A 84 -2.40 -7.30 -17.60
C ILE A 84 -1.19 -7.73 -18.46
N ILE A 85 -0.32 -8.59 -17.93
CA ILE A 85 0.85 -9.08 -18.68
C ILE A 85 0.42 -9.91 -19.91
N THR A 86 -0.59 -10.77 -19.76
CA THR A 86 -1.13 -11.58 -20.86
C THR A 86 -1.70 -10.69 -21.96
N GLU A 87 -2.53 -9.71 -21.61
CA GLU A 87 -3.11 -8.74 -22.53
C GLU A 87 -2.01 -7.89 -23.20
N TYR A 88 -1.02 -7.44 -22.41
CA TYR A 88 0.10 -6.66 -22.91
C TYR A 88 0.91 -7.41 -23.99
N ASN A 89 1.24 -8.67 -23.71
CA ASN A 89 1.99 -9.53 -24.65
C ASN A 89 1.18 -9.85 -25.92
N ALA A 90 -0.15 -9.89 -25.81
CA ALA A 90 -1.06 -10.05 -26.95
C ALA A 90 -1.32 -8.74 -27.73
N GLY A 91 -0.70 -7.62 -27.34
CA GLY A 91 -0.93 -6.31 -27.96
C GLY A 91 -2.24 -5.64 -27.54
N VAL A 92 -2.97 -6.23 -26.61
CA VAL A 92 -4.24 -5.70 -26.08
C VAL A 92 -3.99 -4.80 -24.86
N ARG A 93 -4.83 -3.78 -24.71
CA ARG A 93 -4.83 -2.89 -23.54
C ARG A 93 -6.28 -2.74 -23.08
N TYR A 94 -6.57 -3.23 -21.87
CA TYR A 94 -7.90 -3.09 -21.28
C TYR A 94 -7.87 -2.22 -20.05
N TYR A 95 -6.88 -2.43 -19.18
CA TYR A 95 -6.70 -1.63 -17.98
C TYR A 95 -6.02 -0.30 -18.27
N ASP A 96 -6.42 0.75 -17.55
CA ASP A 96 -5.72 2.04 -17.51
C ASP A 96 -4.77 2.11 -16.31
N VAL A 97 -5.27 1.70 -15.14
CA VAL A 97 -4.57 1.82 -13.85
C VAL A 97 -4.67 0.51 -13.08
N LEU A 98 -3.61 0.19 -12.34
CA LEU A 98 -3.60 -0.88 -11.35
C LEU A 98 -3.33 -0.29 -9.97
N VAL A 99 -4.15 -0.65 -8.98
CA VAL A 99 -3.88 -0.45 -7.55
C VAL A 99 -3.74 -1.82 -6.90
N ALA A 100 -2.58 -2.10 -6.31
CA ALA A 100 -2.26 -3.43 -5.80
C ALA A 100 -1.35 -3.38 -4.56
N GLY A 101 -1.00 -4.52 -4.01
CA GLY A 101 -0.07 -4.65 -2.90
C GLY A 101 1.40 -4.54 -3.32
N GLY A 102 2.26 -4.24 -2.34
CA GLY A 102 3.68 -4.05 -2.54
C GLY A 102 4.39 -5.20 -3.24
N ALA A 103 5.36 -4.85 -4.09
CA ALA A 103 6.11 -5.71 -5.01
C ALA A 103 5.27 -6.37 -6.12
N THR A 104 3.93 -6.36 -6.04
CA THR A 104 3.07 -6.95 -7.08
C THR A 104 3.28 -6.32 -8.46
N PRO A 105 3.39 -4.98 -8.63
CA PRO A 105 3.62 -4.38 -9.94
C PRO A 105 5.00 -4.64 -10.56
N LEU A 106 6.00 -5.09 -9.78
CA LEU A 106 7.37 -5.25 -10.27
C LEU A 106 7.47 -6.23 -11.44
N SER A 107 6.63 -7.28 -11.46
CA SER A 107 6.61 -8.24 -12.57
C SER A 107 6.09 -7.65 -13.88
N MET A 108 5.09 -6.76 -13.84
CA MET A 108 4.62 -6.06 -15.04
C MET A 108 5.59 -4.97 -15.49
N ILE A 109 6.29 -4.33 -14.56
CA ILE A 109 7.38 -3.38 -14.87
C ILE A 109 8.52 -4.10 -15.60
N ALA A 110 8.89 -5.30 -15.15
CA ALA A 110 9.95 -6.11 -15.73
C ALA A 110 9.71 -6.47 -17.21
N VAL A 111 8.45 -6.61 -17.64
CA VAL A 111 8.08 -6.87 -19.03
C VAL A 111 7.73 -5.60 -19.83
N GLY A 112 7.90 -4.42 -19.23
CA GLY A 112 7.62 -3.13 -19.88
C GLY A 112 6.12 -2.76 -19.96
N ALA A 113 5.26 -3.43 -19.21
CA ALA A 113 3.81 -3.21 -19.21
C ALA A 113 3.34 -2.03 -18.35
N ALA A 114 4.26 -1.26 -17.75
CA ALA A 114 3.97 -0.06 -16.97
C ALA A 114 4.49 1.20 -17.66
N ASP A 115 3.75 2.30 -17.53
CA ASP A 115 4.16 3.61 -18.03
C ASP A 115 4.94 4.41 -16.98
N ASP A 116 5.62 5.50 -17.40
CA ASP A 116 6.28 6.42 -16.49
C ASP A 116 5.22 7.19 -15.67
N PHE A 117 5.14 6.87 -14.40
CA PHE A 117 4.10 7.39 -13.50
C PHE A 117 4.19 8.89 -13.28
N ASN A 118 5.38 9.50 -13.37
CA ASN A 118 5.56 10.93 -13.15
C ASN A 118 4.70 11.79 -14.09
N SER A 119 4.46 11.31 -15.31
CA SER A 119 3.65 12.02 -16.32
C SER A 119 2.15 12.02 -15.99
N TYR A 120 1.72 11.24 -15.01
CA TYR A 120 0.33 11.14 -14.57
C TYR A 120 0.03 11.95 -13.31
N MET A 121 1.03 12.36 -12.55
CA MET A 121 0.85 13.31 -11.45
C MET A 121 0.86 14.74 -12.00
N ILE A 122 -0.29 15.43 -12.00
CA ILE A 122 -0.42 16.77 -12.57
C ILE A 122 -0.78 17.83 -11.54
N LEU A 123 -1.51 17.48 -10.47
CA LEU A 123 -1.86 18.43 -9.42
C LEU A 123 -0.64 18.77 -8.53
N PRO A 124 -0.39 20.06 -8.23
CA PRO A 124 0.73 20.48 -7.40
C PRO A 124 0.78 19.79 -6.04
N GLU A 125 -0.38 19.62 -5.38
CA GLU A 125 -0.48 18.96 -4.09
C GLU A 125 -0.20 17.45 -4.13
N VAL A 126 -0.27 16.82 -5.31
CA VAL A 126 0.12 15.42 -5.52
C VAL A 126 1.60 15.32 -5.86
N LYS A 127 2.11 16.25 -6.68
CA LYS A 127 3.51 16.32 -7.11
C LYS A 127 4.48 16.72 -6.00
N ASP A 128 4.06 17.52 -5.03
CA ASP A 128 4.97 18.02 -4.00
C ASP A 128 5.31 16.91 -2.99
N PRO A 129 6.57 16.45 -2.94
CA PRO A 129 6.99 15.42 -2.00
C PRO A 129 6.83 15.83 -0.54
N LYS A 130 6.74 17.14 -0.24
CA LYS A 130 6.52 17.65 1.13
C LYS A 130 5.16 17.29 1.70
N ASN A 131 4.17 16.95 0.86
CA ASN A 131 2.85 16.52 1.29
C ASN A 131 2.81 15.02 1.67
N TRP A 132 3.91 14.31 1.50
CA TRP A 132 4.02 12.88 1.72
C TRP A 132 5.05 12.54 2.79
N TRP A 133 4.68 11.74 3.74
CA TRP A 133 5.63 11.20 4.71
C TRP A 133 6.71 10.36 4.00
N GLY A 134 7.97 10.74 4.22
CA GLY A 134 9.12 10.18 3.51
C GLY A 134 9.27 10.62 2.05
N GLY A 135 8.57 11.69 1.63
CA GLY A 135 8.60 12.15 0.25
C GLY A 135 7.96 11.16 -0.71
N HIS A 136 8.42 11.09 -1.96
CA HIS A 136 7.98 10.08 -2.91
C HIS A 136 8.71 8.75 -2.70
N ILE A 137 7.98 7.70 -2.35
CA ILE A 137 8.49 6.33 -2.23
C ILE A 137 7.99 5.52 -3.42
N TRP A 138 8.93 4.92 -4.14
CA TRP A 138 8.69 4.13 -5.34
C TRP A 138 9.04 2.66 -5.08
N GLU A 139 8.14 1.75 -5.46
CA GLU A 139 8.41 0.30 -5.36
C GLU A 139 9.62 -0.10 -6.22
N ASP A 140 9.70 0.43 -7.43
CA ASP A 140 10.80 0.27 -8.38
C ASP A 140 11.95 1.23 -8.07
N ASN A 141 12.47 1.19 -6.85
CA ASN A 141 13.45 2.15 -6.34
C ASN A 141 14.85 2.02 -6.97
N VAL A 142 15.15 0.94 -7.67
CA VAL A 142 16.43 0.72 -8.36
C VAL A 142 16.43 1.36 -9.76
N SER A 143 15.28 1.41 -10.43
CA SER A 143 15.12 1.99 -11.75
C SER A 143 15.21 3.53 -11.74
N THR A 144 15.75 4.13 -12.81
CA THR A 144 15.74 5.58 -13.02
C THR A 144 14.33 6.09 -13.38
N LYS A 145 13.58 5.33 -14.17
CA LYS A 145 12.16 5.59 -14.45
C LYS A 145 11.34 5.08 -13.28
N LYS A 146 10.25 5.77 -12.99
CA LYS A 146 9.37 5.48 -11.85
C LYS A 146 7.98 5.07 -12.33
N HIS A 147 7.56 3.85 -11.99
CA HIS A 147 6.34 3.25 -12.50
C HIS A 147 5.34 2.90 -11.40
N ALA A 148 5.79 2.59 -10.19
CA ALA A 148 4.95 2.10 -9.11
C ALA A 148 5.07 2.98 -7.85
N TYR A 149 4.06 3.80 -7.58
CA TYR A 149 4.04 4.74 -6.47
C TYR A 149 3.38 4.15 -5.23
N ALA A 150 4.13 4.07 -4.13
CA ALA A 150 3.59 3.62 -2.84
C ALA A 150 2.94 4.79 -2.10
N PHE A 151 1.63 4.78 -1.92
CA PHE A 151 0.88 5.86 -1.27
C PHE A 151 0.38 5.53 0.13
N LEU A 152 0.44 4.27 0.56
CA LEU A 152 0.10 3.85 1.92
C LEU A 152 1.35 3.44 2.71
N CYS A 153 1.28 3.58 4.02
CA CYS A 153 2.15 2.92 4.99
C CYS A 153 1.47 2.86 6.36
N TYR A 154 1.40 1.68 6.94
CA TYR A 154 0.84 1.46 8.26
C TYR A 154 1.48 0.24 8.93
N THR A 155 1.35 0.16 10.24
CA THR A 155 1.72 -1.05 10.98
C THR A 155 0.62 -2.09 10.76
N SER A 156 0.96 -3.14 10.02
CA SER A 156 0.05 -4.24 9.77
C SER A 156 0.13 -5.29 10.85
N GLU A 157 -0.85 -6.15 10.86
CA GLU A 157 -0.88 -7.32 11.71
C GLU A 157 0.30 -8.23 11.38
N THR A 158 1.06 -8.60 12.40
CA THR A 158 2.11 -9.60 12.28
C THR A 158 1.51 -11.00 12.28
N TRP A 159 0.53 -11.21 13.15
CA TRP A 159 -0.29 -12.41 13.22
C TRP A 159 -1.67 -12.11 13.84
N TRP A 160 -2.54 -13.10 13.78
CA TRP A 160 -3.84 -13.09 14.46
C TRP A 160 -3.92 -14.25 15.42
N TYR A 161 -4.66 -14.10 16.52
CA TYR A 161 -4.86 -15.15 17.51
C TYR A 161 -6.33 -15.30 17.92
N ASN A 162 -6.69 -16.51 18.37
CA ASN A 162 -7.97 -16.77 18.98
C ASN A 162 -7.87 -16.47 20.49
N SER A 163 -8.58 -15.43 20.95
CA SER A 163 -8.52 -14.98 22.35
C SER A 163 -9.21 -15.90 23.36
N SER A 164 -9.86 -16.97 22.91
CA SER A 164 -10.32 -18.06 23.79
C SER A 164 -9.25 -19.12 24.06
N GLN A 165 -8.11 -19.06 23.38
CA GLN A 165 -7.06 -20.10 23.43
C GLN A 165 -5.68 -19.58 23.81
N ALA A 166 -5.43 -18.29 23.63
CA ALA A 166 -4.17 -17.67 23.98
C ALA A 166 -4.42 -16.31 24.64
N GLU A 167 -3.68 -16.04 25.70
CA GLU A 167 -3.72 -14.77 26.40
C GLU A 167 -2.70 -13.78 25.82
N PRO A 168 -2.94 -12.46 25.87
CA PRO A 168 -1.98 -11.46 25.40
C PRO A 168 -0.59 -11.58 26.04
N SER A 169 -0.51 -12.10 27.27
CA SER A 169 0.74 -12.35 27.98
C SER A 169 1.62 -13.42 27.35
N GLU A 170 1.03 -14.28 26.50
CA GLU A 170 1.69 -15.39 25.77
C GLU A 170 2.08 -15.00 24.34
N ILE A 171 1.90 -13.72 23.95
CA ILE A 171 2.06 -13.24 22.55
C ILE A 171 2.86 -11.94 22.54
N ARG A 172 4.11 -11.99 23.03
CA ARG A 172 4.99 -10.81 23.15
C ARG A 172 6.14 -10.81 22.18
N SER A 173 6.48 -11.96 21.61
CA SER A 173 7.62 -12.18 20.73
C SER A 173 7.29 -13.25 19.70
N PHE A 174 7.97 -13.22 18.55
CA PHE A 174 7.89 -14.33 17.59
C PHE A 174 8.31 -15.65 18.19
N ASP A 175 9.22 -15.65 19.18
CA ASP A 175 9.67 -16.88 19.86
C ASP A 175 8.50 -17.62 20.56
N ASP A 176 7.46 -16.90 20.96
CA ASP A 176 6.28 -17.49 21.60
C ASP A 176 5.52 -18.46 20.67
N LEU A 177 5.62 -18.27 19.34
CA LEU A 177 5.06 -19.20 18.35
C LEU A 177 5.79 -20.55 18.31
N LEU A 178 7.02 -20.63 18.85
CA LEU A 178 7.81 -21.87 18.91
C LEU A 178 7.45 -22.73 20.12
N ASN A 179 6.55 -22.28 21.00
CA ASN A 179 6.11 -23.09 22.15
C ASN A 179 5.44 -24.35 21.65
N PRO A 180 5.87 -25.56 22.13
CA PRO A 180 5.34 -26.86 21.70
C PRO A 180 3.82 -27.02 21.83
N LYS A 181 3.19 -26.28 22.75
CA LYS A 181 1.72 -26.30 22.91
C LYS A 181 0.96 -25.82 21.68
N TRP A 182 1.61 -25.06 20.78
CA TRP A 182 1.04 -24.53 19.54
C TRP A 182 1.27 -25.42 18.33
N LYS A 183 1.99 -26.55 18.47
CA LYS A 183 2.28 -27.46 17.38
C LYS A 183 0.98 -27.96 16.72
N GLY A 184 0.91 -27.85 15.37
CA GLY A 184 -0.28 -28.18 14.59
C GLY A 184 -1.44 -27.19 14.71
N ARG A 185 -1.25 -26.05 15.41
CA ARG A 185 -2.31 -25.04 15.68
C ARG A 185 -1.99 -23.66 15.11
N ILE A 186 -1.01 -23.56 14.25
CA ILE A 186 -0.60 -22.32 13.57
C ILE A 186 -0.94 -22.45 12.09
N GLY A 187 -1.82 -21.58 11.59
CA GLY A 187 -2.11 -21.45 10.17
C GLY A 187 -1.18 -20.44 9.52
N LEU A 188 -0.67 -20.76 8.34
CA LEU A 188 0.16 -19.86 7.54
C LEU A 188 -0.41 -19.74 6.13
N LEU A 189 -0.67 -18.52 5.69
CA LEU A 189 -0.93 -18.27 4.28
C LEU A 189 0.34 -18.61 3.50
N ASP A 190 0.23 -19.53 2.57
CA ASP A 190 1.39 -20.13 1.89
C ASP A 190 2.33 -19.08 1.30
N PRO A 191 3.55 -18.91 1.85
CA PRO A 191 4.47 -17.85 1.44
C PRO A 191 5.14 -18.10 0.08
N ARG A 192 4.99 -19.30 -0.48
CA ARG A 192 5.50 -19.62 -1.83
C ARG A 192 4.73 -18.88 -2.92
N ASN A 193 3.51 -18.40 -2.60
CA ASN A 193 2.69 -17.62 -3.50
C ASN A 193 2.78 -16.12 -3.19
N PRO A 194 2.78 -15.23 -4.20
CA PRO A 194 2.76 -13.79 -3.99
C PRO A 194 1.57 -13.35 -3.13
N GLY A 195 1.83 -12.43 -2.18
CA GLY A 195 0.79 -11.87 -1.31
C GLY A 195 1.24 -11.67 0.13
N SER A 196 0.28 -11.50 1.04
CA SER A 196 0.54 -11.18 2.44
C SER A 196 1.26 -12.30 3.21
N GLY A 197 1.04 -13.56 2.86
CA GLY A 197 1.81 -14.69 3.44
C GLY A 197 3.30 -14.55 3.14
N GLN A 198 3.65 -14.24 1.89
CA GLN A 198 5.03 -13.99 1.48
C GLN A 198 5.64 -12.77 2.19
N ASN A 199 4.85 -11.70 2.37
CA ASN A 199 5.30 -10.51 3.10
C ASN A 199 5.62 -10.84 4.56
N THR A 200 4.72 -11.55 5.25
CA THR A 200 4.91 -11.95 6.65
C THR A 200 6.11 -12.90 6.82
N TRP A 201 6.25 -13.90 5.95
CA TRP A 201 7.40 -14.81 5.98
C TRP A 201 8.72 -14.08 5.76
N SER A 202 8.75 -13.14 4.82
CA SER A 202 9.94 -12.31 4.54
C SER A 202 10.28 -11.38 5.70
N PHE A 203 9.26 -10.84 6.39
CA PHE A 203 9.46 -10.04 7.59
C PHE A 203 10.04 -10.87 8.75
N LEU A 204 9.51 -12.08 8.96
CA LEU A 204 10.06 -13.02 9.93
C LEU A 204 11.52 -13.42 9.59
N TRP A 205 11.81 -13.66 8.32
CA TRP A 205 13.17 -13.96 7.87
C TRP A 205 14.13 -12.80 8.15
N LYS A 206 13.70 -11.57 7.85
CA LYS A 206 14.49 -10.35 8.06
C LYS A 206 14.77 -10.09 9.54
N THR A 207 13.80 -10.35 10.42
CA THR A 207 13.88 -10.03 11.85
C THR A 207 14.47 -11.15 12.70
N LYS A 208 14.25 -12.40 12.33
CA LYS A 208 14.63 -13.59 13.14
C LYS A 208 15.59 -14.54 12.43
N GLY A 209 15.76 -14.43 11.12
CA GLY A 209 16.68 -15.24 10.33
C GLY A 209 16.17 -16.63 9.97
N GLU A 210 17.04 -17.39 9.26
CA GLU A 210 16.75 -18.72 8.72
C GLU A 210 16.52 -19.77 9.81
N GLU A 211 17.32 -19.75 10.89
CA GLU A 211 17.22 -20.71 11.99
C GLU A 211 15.83 -20.66 12.65
N TYR A 212 15.31 -19.46 12.87
CA TYR A 212 13.97 -19.27 13.43
C TYR A 212 12.89 -19.86 12.51
N LEU A 213 12.95 -19.57 11.22
CA LEU A 213 11.98 -20.08 10.25
C LEU A 213 12.04 -21.59 10.12
N THR A 214 13.22 -22.18 10.26
CA THR A 214 13.39 -23.64 10.30
C THR A 214 12.67 -24.25 11.52
N LYS A 215 12.82 -23.64 12.70
CA LYS A 215 12.10 -24.05 13.91
C LYS A 215 10.59 -23.83 13.78
N LEU A 216 10.17 -22.72 13.18
CA LEU A 216 8.76 -22.42 12.95
C LEU A 216 8.12 -23.46 12.01
N ALA A 217 8.82 -23.88 10.96
CA ALA A 217 8.34 -24.92 10.05
C ALA A 217 8.14 -26.27 10.75
N GLN A 218 8.88 -26.55 11.82
CA GLN A 218 8.74 -27.76 12.64
C GLN A 218 7.52 -27.75 13.58
N GLN A 219 6.78 -26.61 13.63
CA GLN A 219 5.52 -26.50 14.37
C GLN A 219 4.31 -27.14 13.66
N ASP A 220 4.52 -27.95 12.62
CA ASP A 220 3.45 -28.55 11.81
C ASP A 220 2.42 -27.54 11.36
N LEU A 221 2.90 -26.51 10.61
CA LEU A 221 2.09 -25.40 10.14
C LEU A 221 0.98 -25.87 9.19
N LEU A 222 -0.25 -25.39 9.38
CA LEU A 222 -1.34 -25.58 8.44
C LEU A 222 -1.19 -24.56 7.31
N LEU A 223 -0.65 -25.01 6.17
CA LEU A 223 -0.49 -24.19 4.98
C LEU A 223 -1.80 -24.13 4.19
N ASN A 224 -2.19 -22.93 3.75
CA ASN A 224 -3.34 -22.76 2.88
C ASN A 224 -3.18 -21.51 2.00
N GLN A 225 -3.73 -21.53 0.79
CA GLN A 225 -3.83 -20.39 -0.11
C GLN A 225 -5.16 -19.64 0.04
N ASN A 226 -6.14 -20.24 0.70
CA ASN A 226 -7.45 -19.68 0.92
C ASN A 226 -7.51 -18.93 2.25
N LEU A 227 -7.50 -17.59 2.17
CA LEU A 227 -7.61 -16.69 3.32
C LEU A 227 -8.82 -17.00 4.21
N ARG A 228 -9.98 -17.27 3.57
CA ARG A 228 -11.23 -17.53 4.28
C ARG A 228 -11.18 -18.78 5.11
N GLN A 229 -10.57 -19.86 4.59
CA GLN A 229 -10.42 -21.13 5.32
C GLN A 229 -9.52 -20.98 6.53
N LEU A 230 -8.41 -20.23 6.42
CA LEU A 230 -7.54 -19.93 7.56
C LEU A 230 -8.26 -19.09 8.61
N ALA A 231 -8.96 -18.05 8.18
CA ALA A 231 -9.71 -17.17 9.08
C ALA A 231 -10.83 -17.94 9.82
N ASP A 232 -11.57 -18.79 9.11
CA ASP A 232 -12.61 -19.66 9.68
C ASP A 232 -12.01 -20.66 10.69
N GLY A 233 -10.87 -21.25 10.37
CA GLY A 233 -10.13 -22.13 11.27
C GLY A 233 -9.71 -21.44 12.58
N LEU A 234 -9.26 -20.20 12.50
CA LEU A 234 -8.94 -19.38 13.68
C LEU A 234 -10.20 -19.05 14.48
N ALA A 235 -11.23 -18.51 13.80
CA ALA A 235 -12.46 -18.06 14.45
C ALA A 235 -13.19 -19.19 15.19
N LYS A 236 -13.16 -20.42 14.65
CA LYS A 236 -13.74 -21.63 15.23
C LYS A 236 -12.83 -22.35 16.23
N GLY A 237 -11.63 -21.84 16.49
CA GLY A 237 -10.70 -22.40 17.46
C GLY A 237 -9.99 -23.68 17.02
N LYS A 238 -10.02 -24.04 15.74
CA LYS A 238 -9.16 -25.10 15.19
C LYS A 238 -7.69 -24.69 15.18
N LEU A 239 -7.44 -23.39 14.97
CA LEU A 239 -6.14 -22.76 15.04
C LEU A 239 -6.08 -21.81 16.24
N ALA A 240 -4.92 -21.72 16.87
CA ALA A 240 -4.62 -20.73 17.89
C ALA A 240 -4.11 -19.43 17.27
N PHE A 241 -3.34 -19.55 16.17
CA PHE A 241 -2.75 -18.44 15.44
C PHE A 241 -2.90 -18.57 13.94
N THR A 242 -2.88 -17.43 13.26
CA THR A 242 -2.70 -17.37 11.80
C THR A 242 -1.72 -16.27 11.43
N LEU A 243 -0.91 -16.53 10.41
CA LEU A 243 0.12 -15.65 9.86
C LEU A 243 -0.20 -15.30 8.41
N GLY A 244 0.02 -14.03 8.05
CA GLY A 244 -0.12 -13.58 6.67
C GLY A 244 -1.55 -13.17 6.25
N LEU A 245 -2.46 -12.94 7.21
CA LEU A 245 -3.81 -12.46 6.94
C LEU A 245 -3.95 -11.01 7.41
N SER A 246 -4.73 -10.21 6.69
CA SER A 246 -4.99 -8.80 6.99
C SER A 246 -6.36 -8.58 7.62
N HIS A 247 -6.57 -7.43 8.25
CA HIS A 247 -7.77 -7.06 9.01
C HIS A 247 -9.06 -7.30 8.21
N TYR A 248 -9.11 -6.89 6.94
CA TYR A 248 -10.31 -7.06 6.10
C TYR A 248 -10.76 -8.53 5.98
N THR A 249 -9.85 -9.49 6.13
CA THR A 249 -10.20 -10.92 6.11
C THR A 249 -11.01 -11.30 7.36
N TYR A 250 -10.71 -10.65 8.50
CA TYR A 250 -11.31 -10.95 9.79
C TYR A 250 -12.52 -10.06 10.12
N GLU A 251 -12.75 -8.99 9.40
CA GLU A 251 -13.83 -8.04 9.68
C GLU A 251 -15.21 -8.70 9.86
N PRO A 252 -15.66 -9.66 9.01
CA PRO A 252 -16.94 -10.35 9.23
C PRO A 252 -16.98 -11.14 10.53
N PHE A 253 -15.87 -11.76 10.93
CA PHE A 253 -15.79 -12.52 12.18
C PHE A 253 -15.78 -11.62 13.42
N ILE A 254 -15.09 -10.47 13.33
CA ILE A 254 -15.07 -9.43 14.36
C ILE A 254 -16.46 -8.84 14.56
N LYS A 255 -17.17 -8.51 13.47
CA LYS A 255 -18.56 -8.00 13.51
C LYS A 255 -19.53 -9.04 14.09
N ALA A 256 -19.25 -10.31 13.91
CA ALA A 256 -20.02 -11.42 14.49
C ALA A 256 -19.65 -11.71 15.97
N GLY A 257 -18.73 -10.95 16.56
CA GLY A 257 -18.30 -11.13 17.96
C GLY A 257 -17.44 -12.37 18.22
N LEU A 258 -16.83 -12.94 17.18
CA LEU A 258 -15.97 -14.13 17.33
C LEU A 258 -14.61 -13.75 17.94
N PRO A 259 -13.95 -14.70 18.66
CA PRO A 259 -12.77 -14.41 19.48
C PRO A 259 -11.48 -14.29 18.65
N VAL A 260 -11.47 -13.44 17.64
CA VAL A 260 -10.29 -13.17 16.79
C VAL A 260 -9.71 -11.80 17.13
N LYS A 261 -8.40 -11.74 17.37
CA LYS A 261 -7.68 -10.51 17.71
C LYS A 261 -6.39 -10.37 16.91
N PRO A 262 -6.03 -9.15 16.47
CA PRO A 262 -4.76 -8.89 15.79
C PRO A 262 -3.62 -8.74 16.79
N VAL A 263 -2.41 -9.09 16.35
CA VAL A 263 -1.14 -8.71 17.00
C VAL A 263 -0.39 -7.80 16.03
N THR A 264 -0.31 -6.52 16.36
CA THR A 264 0.29 -5.50 15.48
C THR A 264 1.72 -5.14 15.88
N ARG A 265 2.11 -5.47 17.12
CA ARG A 265 3.47 -5.22 17.63
C ARG A 265 3.91 -6.34 18.56
N VAL A 266 5.15 -6.75 18.37
CA VAL A 266 5.87 -7.68 19.24
C VAL A 266 7.20 -7.05 19.68
N ARG A 267 7.95 -7.70 20.57
CA ARG A 267 9.24 -7.20 21.04
C ARG A 267 10.23 -6.88 19.88
N GLU A 268 10.18 -7.63 18.81
CA GLU A 268 11.00 -7.44 17.61
C GLU A 268 10.59 -6.24 16.75
N GLY A 269 9.46 -5.61 17.04
CA GLY A 269 8.94 -4.44 16.33
C GLY A 269 7.59 -4.66 15.66
N ALA A 270 7.12 -3.65 14.95
CA ALA A 270 5.89 -3.69 14.17
C ALA A 270 6.19 -4.02 12.70
N HIS A 271 5.35 -4.80 12.07
CA HIS A 271 5.43 -5.03 10.63
C HIS A 271 4.85 -3.84 9.88
N ALA A 272 5.73 -2.95 9.42
CA ALA A 272 5.33 -1.81 8.58
C ALA A 272 5.34 -2.21 7.11
N ASN A 273 4.23 -1.96 6.43
CA ASN A 273 4.14 -2.18 4.98
C ASN A 273 3.17 -1.18 4.32
N ASN A 274 3.11 -1.22 3.00
CA ASN A 274 2.22 -0.39 2.21
C ASN A 274 0.86 -1.05 1.88
N GLY A 275 0.56 -2.20 2.46
CA GLY A 275 -0.70 -2.91 2.22
C GLY A 275 -1.03 -3.08 0.74
N SER A 276 -2.21 -2.63 0.36
CA SER A 276 -2.66 -2.59 -1.04
C SER A 276 -2.51 -1.17 -1.66
N GLY A 277 -1.53 -0.39 -1.19
CA GLY A 277 -1.36 1.02 -1.52
C GLY A 277 -0.24 1.31 -2.50
N VAL A 278 -0.14 0.57 -3.59
CA VAL A 278 0.75 0.86 -4.73
C VAL A 278 -0.08 1.09 -5.97
N ILE A 279 0.16 2.20 -6.65
CA ILE A 279 -0.53 2.56 -7.89
C ILE A 279 0.45 2.59 -9.06
N THR A 280 0.01 2.05 -10.19
CA THR A 280 0.78 1.94 -11.44
C THR A 280 -0.15 2.22 -12.62
N VAL A 281 0.33 2.93 -13.63
CA VAL A 281 -0.40 3.14 -14.88
C VAL A 281 0.10 2.13 -15.92
N ILE A 282 -0.81 1.55 -16.68
CA ILE A 282 -0.49 0.57 -17.72
C ILE A 282 0.19 1.29 -18.90
N LYS A 283 1.13 0.62 -19.54
CA LYS A 283 1.82 1.18 -20.73
C LYS A 283 0.85 1.43 -21.86
N ASN A 284 0.78 2.69 -22.35
CA ASN A 284 -0.17 3.14 -23.37
C ASN A 284 -1.62 2.79 -23.00
N PRO A 285 -2.17 3.34 -21.91
CA PRO A 285 -3.51 3.00 -21.44
C PRO A 285 -4.56 3.46 -22.47
N PRO A 286 -5.71 2.77 -22.58
CA PRO A 286 -6.78 3.15 -23.50
C PRO A 286 -7.32 4.56 -23.24
N HIS A 287 -7.37 4.98 -21.97
CA HIS A 287 -7.97 6.26 -21.55
C HIS A 287 -6.96 7.09 -20.72
N PRO A 288 -5.89 7.64 -21.39
CA PRO A 288 -4.77 8.25 -20.68
C PRO A 288 -5.16 9.50 -19.87
N ASN A 289 -6.14 10.27 -20.33
CA ASN A 289 -6.59 11.46 -19.59
C ASN A 289 -7.46 11.08 -18.39
N ALA A 290 -8.35 10.11 -18.54
CA ALA A 290 -9.15 9.58 -17.44
C ALA A 290 -8.25 8.90 -16.38
N ALA A 291 -7.19 8.20 -16.79
CA ALA A 291 -6.16 7.68 -15.90
C ALA A 291 -5.47 8.80 -15.09
N LYS A 292 -5.10 9.92 -15.73
CA LYS A 292 -4.54 11.09 -15.03
C LYS A 292 -5.51 11.65 -14.00
N ILE A 293 -6.79 11.82 -14.35
CA ILE A 293 -7.80 12.31 -13.41
C ILE A 293 -7.94 11.34 -12.22
N PHE A 294 -8.01 10.03 -12.48
CA PHE A 294 -8.12 9.02 -11.42
C PHE A 294 -6.89 9.02 -10.50
N VAL A 295 -5.68 9.04 -11.05
CA VAL A 295 -4.42 9.07 -10.29
C VAL A 295 -4.40 10.27 -9.34
N ASN A 296 -4.67 11.48 -9.83
CA ASN A 296 -4.61 12.67 -8.99
C ASN A 296 -5.74 12.73 -7.95
N TRP A 297 -6.94 12.26 -8.30
CA TRP A 297 -8.02 12.17 -7.32
C TRP A 297 -7.73 11.14 -6.23
N LEU A 298 -7.27 9.93 -6.60
CA LEU A 298 -6.94 8.90 -5.62
C LEU A 298 -5.81 9.34 -4.69
N LEU A 299 -4.78 10.01 -5.23
CA LEU A 299 -3.65 10.53 -4.47
C LEU A 299 -3.96 11.86 -3.77
N GLY A 300 -5.07 12.52 -4.09
CA GLY A 300 -5.58 13.68 -3.39
C GLY A 300 -6.15 13.32 -2.00
N LYS A 301 -6.39 14.35 -1.18
CA LYS A 301 -6.88 14.17 0.21
C LYS A 301 -8.13 13.31 0.30
N GLU A 302 -9.15 13.60 -0.50
CA GLU A 302 -10.43 12.88 -0.51
C GLU A 302 -10.25 11.40 -0.88
N GLY A 303 -9.50 11.12 -1.97
CA GLY A 303 -9.24 9.76 -2.42
C GLY A 303 -8.47 8.95 -1.38
N GLN A 304 -7.49 9.57 -0.71
CA GLN A 304 -6.70 8.93 0.34
C GLN A 304 -7.53 8.63 1.59
N GLU A 305 -8.46 9.51 1.98
CA GLU A 305 -9.40 9.27 3.09
C GLU A 305 -10.36 8.11 2.78
N LEU A 306 -10.97 8.13 1.59
CA LEU A 306 -11.90 7.08 1.17
C LEU A 306 -11.21 5.72 1.05
N TYR A 307 -10.07 5.68 0.38
CA TYR A 307 -9.30 4.45 0.19
C TYR A 307 -8.81 3.88 1.52
N GLY A 308 -8.17 4.73 2.33
CA GLY A 308 -7.61 4.31 3.62
C GLY A 308 -8.67 3.74 4.57
N LYS A 309 -9.83 4.40 4.66
CA LYS A 309 -10.95 3.93 5.49
C LYS A 309 -11.55 2.63 4.96
N ALA A 310 -11.81 2.53 3.64
CA ALA A 310 -12.40 1.34 3.04
C ALA A 310 -11.51 0.10 3.16
N MET A 311 -10.18 0.29 3.13
CA MET A 311 -9.21 -0.79 3.25
C MET A 311 -8.70 -1.02 4.67
N THR A 312 -9.04 -0.15 5.63
CA THR A 312 -8.45 -0.12 6.99
C THR A 312 -6.93 -0.06 6.93
N GLN A 313 -6.39 0.83 6.09
CA GLN A 313 -4.96 1.00 5.81
C GLN A 313 -4.54 2.47 5.91
N GLY A 314 -3.33 2.74 6.37
CA GLY A 314 -2.83 4.09 6.63
C GLY A 314 -2.20 4.74 5.41
N THR A 315 -2.62 5.98 5.12
CA THR A 315 -2.02 6.80 4.07
C THR A 315 -0.70 7.42 4.52
N ARG A 316 0.19 7.64 3.56
CA ARG A 316 1.41 8.43 3.74
C ARG A 316 1.17 9.95 3.58
N ARG A 317 -0.02 10.34 3.13
CA ARG A 317 -0.35 11.75 2.96
C ARG A 317 -0.44 12.46 4.31
N LEU A 318 0.31 13.57 4.49
CA LEU A 318 0.47 14.24 5.79
C LEU A 318 -0.79 14.98 6.24
N ASP A 319 -1.60 15.49 5.31
CA ASP A 319 -2.83 16.23 5.58
C ASP A 319 -4.08 15.35 5.77
N VAL A 320 -3.92 14.02 5.79
CA VAL A 320 -4.97 13.05 6.02
C VAL A 320 -4.74 12.34 7.36
N SER A 321 -5.70 12.39 8.26
CA SER A 321 -5.63 11.66 9.54
C SER A 321 -5.62 10.15 9.30
N THR A 322 -4.98 9.40 10.19
CA THR A 322 -5.00 7.93 10.25
C THR A 322 -5.55 7.40 11.58
N ALA A 323 -6.17 8.28 12.36
CA ALA A 323 -6.70 7.95 13.70
C ALA A 323 -7.72 6.80 13.71
N TRP A 324 -8.42 6.56 12.60
CA TRP A 324 -9.36 5.43 12.46
C TRP A 324 -8.71 4.05 12.58
N LEU A 325 -7.40 3.94 12.32
CA LEU A 325 -6.68 2.67 12.41
C LEU A 325 -6.59 2.13 13.83
N LYS A 326 -6.65 2.99 14.83
CA LYS A 326 -6.57 2.56 16.24
C LYS A 326 -7.64 1.54 16.61
N ALA A 327 -8.82 1.64 16.01
CA ALA A 327 -9.90 0.67 16.24
C ALA A 327 -9.56 -0.74 15.73
N SER A 328 -8.69 -0.86 14.73
CA SER A 328 -8.19 -2.15 14.21
C SER A 328 -6.91 -2.63 14.91
N GLY A 329 -6.38 -1.85 15.86
CA GLY A 329 -5.10 -2.12 16.51
C GLY A 329 -3.87 -1.74 15.65
N SER A 330 -4.07 -1.10 14.50
CA SER A 330 -3.02 -0.62 13.59
C SER A 330 -2.79 0.88 13.74
N GLU A 331 -1.66 1.36 13.21
CA GLU A 331 -1.30 2.78 13.23
C GLU A 331 -0.66 3.18 11.90
N GLY A 332 -0.83 4.44 11.49
CA GLY A 332 -0.11 4.96 10.32
C GLY A 332 1.39 5.04 10.59
N CYS A 333 2.25 4.66 9.62
CA CYS A 333 3.71 4.77 9.81
C CYS A 333 4.13 6.19 10.18
N LYS A 334 3.52 7.20 9.56
CA LYS A 334 3.81 8.62 9.83
C LYS A 334 3.55 9.04 11.28
N ASP A 335 2.75 8.28 12.02
CA ASP A 335 2.37 8.59 13.40
C ASP A 335 3.30 7.91 14.43
N VAL A 336 4.01 6.82 14.03
CA VAL A 336 4.66 5.93 15.01
C VAL A 336 6.08 5.52 14.67
N MET A 337 6.63 5.89 13.52
CA MET A 337 7.99 5.54 13.16
C MET A 337 8.68 6.59 12.29
N SER A 338 10.02 6.55 12.27
CA SER A 338 10.83 7.33 11.35
C SER A 338 10.83 6.71 9.94
N VAL A 339 11.15 7.51 8.93
CA VAL A 339 11.35 7.02 7.55
C VAL A 339 12.49 6.01 7.48
N ASP A 340 13.58 6.26 8.24
CA ASP A 340 14.73 5.37 8.27
C ASP A 340 14.38 4.00 8.86
N ASP A 341 13.56 3.96 9.93
CA ASP A 341 13.06 2.70 10.49
C ASP A 341 12.19 1.94 9.49
N TYR A 342 11.31 2.64 8.78
CA TYR A 342 10.52 2.04 7.72
C TYR A 342 11.41 1.44 6.62
N LEU A 343 12.35 2.20 6.08
CA LEU A 343 13.26 1.73 5.03
C LEU A 343 14.14 0.56 5.51
N ARG A 344 14.48 0.55 6.80
CA ARG A 344 15.22 -0.56 7.42
C ARG A 344 14.35 -1.82 7.54
N LEU A 345 13.05 -1.71 7.79
CA LEU A 345 12.13 -2.84 8.09
C LEU A 345 11.34 -3.32 6.87
N GLU A 346 11.14 -2.50 5.84
CA GLU A 346 10.36 -2.86 4.65
C GLU A 346 10.96 -4.07 3.91
N THR A 347 10.11 -4.81 3.19
CA THR A 347 10.50 -6.01 2.42
C THR A 347 9.92 -6.03 1.01
N HIS A 348 9.33 -4.90 0.56
CA HIS A 348 8.56 -4.85 -0.68
C HIS A 348 9.17 -3.98 -1.78
N LEU A 349 10.11 -3.07 -1.47
CA LEU A 349 10.83 -2.31 -2.47
C LEU A 349 11.69 -3.25 -3.33
N GLU A 350 11.91 -2.91 -4.60
CA GLU A 350 12.66 -3.73 -5.56
C GLU A 350 14.04 -4.15 -5.02
N SER A 351 14.75 -3.21 -4.37
CA SER A 351 16.04 -3.50 -3.73
C SER A 351 15.94 -4.55 -2.64
N SER A 352 14.85 -4.56 -1.85
CA SER A 352 14.60 -5.52 -0.78
C SER A 352 14.04 -6.84 -1.29
N VAL A 353 13.28 -6.83 -2.38
CA VAL A 353 12.77 -8.07 -2.99
C VAL A 353 13.92 -9.01 -3.36
N LYS A 354 14.97 -8.50 -3.97
CA LYS A 354 16.14 -9.33 -4.32
C LYS A 354 16.93 -9.83 -3.10
N LYS A 355 17.13 -8.97 -2.09
CA LYS A 355 18.00 -9.25 -0.93
C LYS A 355 17.29 -10.03 0.17
N ILE A 356 16.01 -9.85 0.34
CA ILE A 356 15.24 -10.38 1.48
C ILE A 356 14.18 -11.37 1.02
N ARG A 357 13.29 -10.96 0.10
CA ARG A 357 12.13 -11.76 -0.26
C ARG A 357 12.51 -13.01 -1.06
N ALA A 358 13.38 -12.90 -2.04
CA ALA A 358 13.79 -14.04 -2.87
C ALA A 358 14.44 -15.17 -2.05
N PRO A 359 15.45 -14.91 -1.19
CA PRO A 359 16.00 -15.98 -0.34
C PRO A 359 15.00 -16.51 0.69
N ALA A 360 14.12 -15.67 1.24
CA ALA A 360 13.07 -16.12 2.16
C ALA A 360 12.08 -17.09 1.48
N ILE A 361 11.70 -16.84 0.22
CA ILE A 361 10.83 -17.71 -0.56
C ILE A 361 11.54 -19.03 -0.89
N ALA A 362 12.81 -18.98 -1.29
CA ALA A 362 13.60 -20.18 -1.54
C ALA A 362 13.66 -21.08 -0.30
N LEU A 363 13.84 -20.47 0.89
CA LEU A 363 13.78 -21.18 2.16
C LEU A 363 12.38 -21.78 2.41
N ALA A 364 11.30 -21.02 2.17
CA ALA A 364 9.94 -21.56 2.30
C ALA A 364 9.71 -22.78 1.41
N THR A 365 10.16 -22.73 0.16
CA THR A 365 10.06 -23.85 -0.79
C THR A 365 10.82 -25.08 -0.30
N LYS A 366 11.95 -24.89 0.38
CA LYS A 366 12.76 -25.97 0.96
C LYS A 366 12.12 -26.59 2.22
N LEU A 367 11.54 -25.75 3.09
CA LEU A 367 11.07 -26.16 4.42
C LEU A 367 9.60 -26.59 4.46
N LEU A 368 8.74 -25.95 3.68
CA LEU A 368 7.29 -26.12 3.74
C LEU A 368 6.85 -27.14 2.66
N LYS A 369 6.38 -28.28 3.11
CA LYS A 369 5.91 -29.37 2.23
C LYS A 369 4.42 -29.24 1.90
#